data_a21e83a8151c8b4ad6f9a1cff173f365
#
_entry.id   a21e83a8151c8b4ad6f9a1cff173f365
#
_cell.length_a   1.000
_cell.length_b   1.000
_cell.length_c   1.000
_cell.angle_alpha   90.00
_cell.angle_beta   90.00
_cell.angle_gamma   90.00
#
_symmetry.space_group_name_H-M   'P 1'
#
loop_
_entity.id
_entity.type
_entity.pdbx_description
1 polymer ?
#
loop_
_entity_poly.entity_id
_entity_poly.type
_entity_poly.pdbx_seq_one_letter_code
_entity_poly.pdbx_strand_id
1 'polypeptide(L)'
;NELQARGWHRGGVLVPAVQGMQLIPGPGADAVHKSFAVSLPAEAPLAVQAHYLALALGVLRHHYPEEKLILAGHSAGGVVARFVLLGNNPYQVSQLITIASPHLGTGRAAQGLDVVDAKPFFCPGPGIEFLKHLVGGADYDYLEDSRGVLVDLLPAGSGNVLSWLNQQPHPAIAYYAVVRNTPLAAGDNIVPGFSQDLNNVPTLQGKVTVLYTPSGHVLNPQDGVLLAGILDNS
;
A
#
# COMPACT_ATOMS: atom_id res chain seq x y z
N ASN A 1 -17.76 12.08 -4.14
CA ASN A 1 -16.64 11.39 -3.50
C ASN A 1 -16.97 11.22 -2.02
N GLU A 2 -17.00 9.98 -1.52
CA GLU A 2 -17.47 9.62 -0.17
C GLU A 2 -16.69 10.33 0.94
N LEU A 3 -15.37 10.38 0.84
CA LEU A 3 -14.52 11.11 1.79
C LEU A 3 -14.88 12.60 1.84
N GLN A 4 -15.13 13.19 0.68
CA GLN A 4 -15.48 14.60 0.58
C GLN A 4 -16.85 14.91 1.18
N ALA A 5 -17.82 14.00 1.01
CA ALA A 5 -19.15 14.11 1.63
C ALA A 5 -19.09 14.07 3.16
N ARG A 6 -17.99 13.54 3.74
CA ARG A 6 -17.73 13.47 5.18
C ARG A 6 -16.70 14.49 5.66
N GLY A 7 -16.48 15.55 4.90
CA GLY A 7 -15.63 16.67 5.29
C GLY A 7 -14.13 16.47 5.06
N TRP A 8 -13.71 15.35 4.42
CA TRP A 8 -12.32 15.15 4.02
C TRP A 8 -12.06 15.76 2.65
N HIS A 9 -11.24 16.78 2.59
CA HIS A 9 -10.93 17.49 1.35
C HIS A 9 -9.56 17.10 0.79
N ARG A 10 -9.38 17.28 -0.51
CA ARG A 10 -8.12 16.99 -1.18
C ARG A 10 -7.11 18.10 -0.83
N GLY A 11 -6.23 17.82 0.13
CA GLY A 11 -5.18 18.74 0.59
C GLY A 11 -4.05 18.92 -0.42
N GLY A 12 -3.75 17.89 -1.22
CA GLY A 12 -2.73 17.97 -2.24
C GLY A 12 -2.17 16.62 -2.69
N VAL A 13 -1.08 16.72 -3.45
CA VAL A 13 -0.31 15.56 -3.92
C VAL A 13 1.16 15.77 -3.59
N LEU A 14 1.82 14.76 -3.06
CA LEU A 14 3.27 14.74 -2.89
C LEU A 14 3.88 14.01 -4.07
N VAL A 15 4.81 14.66 -4.74
CA VAL A 15 5.48 14.16 -5.94
C VAL A 15 7.00 14.18 -5.79
N PRO A 16 7.75 13.27 -6.42
CA PRO A 16 9.20 13.34 -6.48
C PRO A 16 9.67 14.66 -7.10
N ALA A 17 10.71 15.26 -6.54
CA ALA A 17 11.35 16.47 -7.01
C ALA A 17 12.88 16.30 -6.97
N VAL A 18 13.62 17.25 -7.55
CA VAL A 18 15.09 17.19 -7.60
C VAL A 18 15.74 17.06 -6.21
N GLN A 19 15.12 17.62 -5.18
CA GLN A 19 15.62 17.58 -3.80
C GLN A 19 14.64 16.86 -2.85
N GLY A 20 14.17 15.68 -3.23
CA GLY A 20 13.31 14.86 -2.38
C GLY A 20 11.85 14.85 -2.84
N MET A 21 10.90 15.22 -1.97
CA MET A 21 9.47 15.27 -2.28
C MET A 21 8.96 16.71 -2.19
N GLN A 22 8.01 17.06 -3.06
CA GLN A 22 7.33 18.35 -3.09
C GLN A 22 5.83 18.18 -2.90
N LEU A 23 5.23 19.01 -2.05
CA LEU A 23 3.78 19.12 -1.93
C LEU A 23 3.24 20.08 -2.99
N ILE A 24 2.35 19.57 -3.82
CA ILE A 24 1.51 20.36 -4.73
C ILE A 24 0.15 20.52 -4.02
N PRO A 25 -0.20 21.74 -3.54
CA PRO A 25 -1.45 21.97 -2.82
C PRO A 25 -2.67 21.64 -3.68
N GLY A 26 -3.69 21.08 -3.05
CA GLY A 26 -4.99 20.82 -3.65
C GLY A 26 -6.03 21.87 -3.25
N PRO A 27 -7.26 21.76 -3.78
CA PRO A 27 -8.34 22.72 -3.51
C PRO A 27 -8.82 22.72 -2.06
N GLY A 28 -8.47 21.72 -1.26
CA GLY A 28 -8.80 21.60 0.15
C GLY A 28 -7.61 21.81 1.07
N ALA A 29 -6.57 22.53 0.65
CA ALA A 29 -5.37 22.75 1.45
C ALA A 29 -5.64 23.42 2.80
N ASP A 30 -6.68 24.27 2.88
CA ASP A 30 -7.09 24.98 4.09
C ASP A 30 -8.19 24.26 4.89
N ALA A 31 -8.67 23.10 4.44
CA ALA A 31 -9.71 22.35 5.15
C ALA A 31 -9.19 21.77 6.48
N VAL A 32 -10.10 21.50 7.42
CA VAL A 32 -9.76 20.86 8.70
C VAL A 32 -9.26 19.43 8.45
N HIS A 33 -10.05 18.61 7.76
CA HIS A 33 -9.66 17.25 7.41
C HIS A 33 -9.13 17.20 5.97
N LYS A 34 -7.89 16.78 5.82
CA LYS A 34 -7.18 16.77 4.54
C LYS A 34 -6.73 15.36 4.16
N SER A 35 -6.88 15.03 2.90
CA SER A 35 -6.30 13.84 2.30
C SER A 35 -5.21 14.21 1.30
N PHE A 36 -4.09 13.52 1.36
CA PHE A 36 -2.96 13.71 0.46
C PHE A 36 -2.71 12.42 -0.32
N ALA A 37 -2.48 12.54 -1.61
CA ALA A 37 -1.95 11.45 -2.41
C ALA A 37 -0.42 11.52 -2.44
N VAL A 38 0.24 10.38 -2.43
CA VAL A 38 1.69 10.29 -2.57
C VAL A 38 2.00 9.53 -3.85
N SER A 39 2.75 10.17 -4.76
CA SER A 39 3.26 9.52 -5.96
C SER A 39 4.54 8.77 -5.61
N LEU A 40 4.51 7.44 -5.73
CA LEU A 40 5.65 6.58 -5.48
C LEU A 40 6.13 5.95 -6.79
N PRO A 41 7.43 5.63 -6.93
CA PRO A 41 7.94 4.84 -8.06
C PRO A 41 7.46 3.38 -7.89
N ALA A 42 6.29 3.06 -8.41
CA ALA A 42 5.57 1.82 -8.12
C ALA A 42 6.32 0.56 -8.61
N GLU A 43 7.18 0.69 -9.60
CA GLU A 43 8.07 -0.35 -10.15
C GLU A 43 9.29 -0.64 -9.26
N ALA A 44 9.70 0.33 -8.45
CA ALA A 44 10.90 0.21 -7.63
C ALA A 44 10.73 -0.78 -6.46
N PRO A 45 11.81 -1.35 -5.93
CA PRO A 45 11.79 -2.18 -4.72
C PRO A 45 11.07 -1.49 -3.54
N LEU A 46 10.42 -2.28 -2.68
CA LEU A 46 9.63 -1.76 -1.54
C LEU A 46 10.41 -0.80 -0.65
N ALA A 47 11.70 -1.07 -0.42
CA ALA A 47 12.56 -0.20 0.39
C ALA A 47 12.77 1.18 -0.27
N VAL A 48 12.87 1.25 -1.60
CA VAL A 48 12.97 2.51 -2.35
C VAL A 48 11.66 3.28 -2.26
N GLN A 49 10.52 2.62 -2.49
CA GLN A 49 9.21 3.24 -2.32
C GLN A 49 9.01 3.76 -0.89
N ALA A 50 9.43 2.99 0.12
CA ALA A 50 9.38 3.39 1.53
C ALA A 50 10.24 4.64 1.80
N HIS A 51 11.41 4.75 1.18
CA HIS A 51 12.23 5.96 1.28
C HIS A 51 11.49 7.19 0.75
N TYR A 52 10.85 7.10 -0.43
CA TYR A 52 10.06 8.20 -0.97
C TYR A 52 8.85 8.54 -0.08
N LEU A 53 8.16 7.54 0.47
CA LEU A 53 7.07 7.77 1.42
C LEU A 53 7.59 8.44 2.70
N ALA A 54 8.75 8.05 3.20
CA ALA A 54 9.39 8.69 4.35
C ALA A 54 9.68 10.19 4.11
N LEU A 55 10.22 10.52 2.93
CA LEU A 55 10.44 11.91 2.51
C LEU A 55 9.11 12.68 2.43
N ALA A 56 8.06 12.07 1.86
CA ALA A 56 6.74 12.68 1.78
C ALA A 56 6.16 12.97 3.18
N LEU A 57 6.28 12.02 4.11
CA LEU A 57 5.85 12.23 5.50
C LEU A 57 6.64 13.32 6.20
N GLY A 58 7.94 13.43 5.90
CA GLY A 58 8.79 14.52 6.38
C GLY A 58 8.28 15.89 5.91
N VAL A 59 7.89 16.01 4.64
CA VAL A 59 7.28 17.23 4.09
C VAL A 59 5.96 17.53 4.79
N LEU A 60 5.08 16.53 4.98
CA LEU A 60 3.82 16.73 5.70
C LEU A 60 4.05 17.15 7.15
N ARG A 61 5.01 16.56 7.86
CA ARG A 61 5.38 16.96 9.22
C ARG A 61 5.90 18.39 9.31
N HIS A 62 6.63 18.84 8.31
CA HIS A 62 7.07 20.23 8.24
C HIS A 62 5.89 21.21 8.07
N HIS A 63 4.92 20.87 7.23
CA HIS A 63 3.73 21.72 7.00
C HIS A 63 2.67 21.61 8.11
N TYR A 64 2.55 20.45 8.73
CA TYR A 64 1.51 20.10 9.71
C TYR A 64 2.12 19.41 10.94
N PRO A 65 2.91 20.13 11.76
CA PRO A 65 3.70 19.53 12.84
C PRO A 65 2.86 18.90 13.94
N GLU A 66 1.68 19.46 14.24
CA GLU A 66 0.81 19.03 15.33
C GLU A 66 -0.31 18.07 14.90
N GLU A 67 -0.50 17.88 13.61
CA GLU A 67 -1.61 17.09 13.09
C GLU A 67 -1.32 15.59 13.20
N LYS A 68 -2.33 14.79 13.54
CA LYS A 68 -2.23 13.33 13.48
C LYS A 68 -2.22 12.85 12.02
N LEU A 69 -1.23 12.05 11.68
CA LEU A 69 -1.16 11.42 10.36
C LEU A 69 -1.79 10.02 10.39
N ILE A 70 -2.61 9.75 9.39
CA ILE A 70 -3.18 8.42 9.12
C ILE A 70 -2.64 7.98 7.77
N LEU A 71 -2.10 6.76 7.70
CA LEU A 71 -1.67 6.16 6.45
C LEU A 71 -2.75 5.21 5.93
N ALA A 72 -3.10 5.35 4.64
CA ALA A 72 -3.92 4.38 3.93
C ALA A 72 -3.14 3.86 2.72
N GLY A 73 -2.95 2.55 2.64
CA GLY A 73 -2.20 1.91 1.55
C GLY A 73 -3.01 0.80 0.89
N HIS A 74 -3.05 0.81 -0.45
CA HIS A 74 -3.65 -0.24 -1.25
C HIS A 74 -2.57 -1.13 -1.85
N SER A 75 -2.79 -2.44 -1.90
CA SER A 75 -1.89 -3.41 -2.49
C SER A 75 -0.45 -3.27 -1.92
N ALA A 76 0.59 -3.22 -2.76
CA ALA A 76 1.98 -2.98 -2.34
C ALA A 76 2.14 -1.73 -1.46
N GLY A 77 1.33 -0.68 -1.67
CA GLY A 77 1.36 0.54 -0.88
C GLY A 77 1.11 0.33 0.62
N GLY A 78 0.32 -0.68 1.02
CA GLY A 78 0.14 -1.03 2.43
C GLY A 78 1.38 -1.68 3.04
N VAL A 79 2.14 -2.46 2.25
CA VAL A 79 3.42 -3.03 2.68
C VAL A 79 4.47 -1.92 2.81
N VAL A 80 4.54 -1.00 1.83
CA VAL A 80 5.41 0.18 1.87
C VAL A 80 5.12 1.05 3.10
N ALA A 81 3.84 1.28 3.43
CA ALA A 81 3.45 2.03 4.62
C ALA A 81 3.93 1.35 5.92
N ARG A 82 3.85 0.01 6.01
CA ARG A 82 4.43 -0.73 7.15
C ARG A 82 5.95 -0.54 7.25
N PHE A 83 6.63 -0.53 6.12
CA PHE A 83 8.08 -0.34 6.08
C PHE A 83 8.52 0.98 6.70
N VAL A 84 7.80 2.06 6.40
CA VAL A 84 8.06 3.40 6.93
C VAL A 84 7.78 3.52 8.43
N LEU A 85 6.90 2.67 8.96
CA LEU A 85 6.56 2.66 10.39
C LEU A 85 7.60 1.95 11.26
N LEU A 86 8.59 1.29 10.67
CA LEU A 86 9.68 0.66 11.44
C LEU A 86 10.46 1.72 12.24
N GLY A 87 11.01 1.26 13.34
CA GLY A 87 11.64 2.15 14.31
C GLY A 87 10.60 2.84 15.21
N ASN A 88 10.92 3.96 15.77
CA ASN A 88 10.09 4.64 16.79
C ASN A 88 9.00 5.53 16.19
N ASN A 89 8.46 5.21 15.00
CA ASN A 89 7.42 6.01 14.34
C ASN A 89 7.76 7.52 14.30
N PRO A 90 8.83 7.90 13.61
CA PRO A 90 9.35 9.29 13.66
C PRO A 90 8.38 10.32 13.06
N TYR A 91 7.40 9.85 12.30
CA TYR A 91 6.39 10.69 11.66
C TYR A 91 5.10 10.81 12.48
N GLN A 92 5.05 10.26 13.69
CA GLN A 92 3.88 10.30 14.58
C GLN A 92 2.59 9.87 13.86
N VAL A 93 2.66 8.81 13.08
CA VAL A 93 1.48 8.20 12.47
C VAL A 93 0.65 7.58 13.57
N SER A 94 -0.64 7.90 13.62
CA SER A 94 -1.56 7.39 14.63
C SER A 94 -2.29 6.11 14.19
N GLN A 95 -2.36 5.87 12.88
CA GLN A 95 -3.16 4.78 12.33
C GLN A 95 -2.62 4.32 10.97
N LEU A 96 -2.66 3.02 10.72
CA LEU A 96 -2.42 2.40 9.42
C LEU A 96 -3.66 1.63 8.96
N ILE A 97 -4.13 1.94 7.76
CA ILE A 97 -5.20 1.24 7.07
C ILE A 97 -4.62 0.58 5.82
N THR A 98 -4.71 -0.74 5.71
CA THR A 98 -4.26 -1.47 4.52
C THR A 98 -5.44 -2.08 3.79
N ILE A 99 -5.44 -2.02 2.46
CA ILE A 99 -6.52 -2.53 1.61
C ILE A 99 -5.92 -3.50 0.60
N ALA A 100 -6.33 -4.76 0.62
CA ALA A 100 -5.88 -5.80 -0.31
C ALA A 100 -4.34 -5.93 -0.40
N SER A 101 -3.62 -5.74 0.70
CA SER A 101 -2.16 -5.64 0.72
C SER A 101 -1.47 -6.98 0.97
N PRO A 102 -0.45 -7.36 0.19
CA PRO A 102 0.22 -8.65 0.26
C PRO A 102 1.28 -8.70 1.39
N HIS A 103 0.86 -8.71 2.66
CA HIS A 103 1.77 -8.70 3.81
C HIS A 103 2.61 -9.96 3.96
N LEU A 104 2.12 -11.09 3.44
CA LEU A 104 2.86 -12.36 3.36
C LEU A 104 3.24 -12.70 1.92
N GLY A 105 3.18 -11.72 1.01
CA GLY A 105 3.46 -11.89 -0.39
C GLY A 105 2.31 -12.52 -1.19
N THR A 106 2.57 -12.77 -2.46
CA THR A 106 1.60 -13.36 -3.39
C THR A 106 2.28 -14.25 -4.41
N GLY A 107 1.65 -15.39 -4.74
CA GLY A 107 2.10 -16.27 -5.83
C GLY A 107 2.02 -15.61 -7.21
N ARG A 108 1.22 -14.53 -7.35
CA ARG A 108 1.16 -13.75 -8.61
C ARG A 108 2.45 -12.99 -8.89
N ALA A 109 3.22 -12.62 -7.86
CA ALA A 109 4.54 -12.03 -8.05
C ALA A 109 5.52 -13.01 -8.71
N ALA A 110 5.48 -14.30 -8.35
CA ALA A 110 6.28 -15.33 -9.02
C ALA A 110 5.88 -15.47 -10.50
N GLN A 111 4.56 -15.52 -10.79
CA GLN A 111 4.07 -15.57 -12.17
C GLN A 111 4.48 -14.31 -12.97
N GLY A 112 4.52 -13.16 -12.35
CA GLY A 112 5.02 -11.92 -12.96
C GLY A 112 6.52 -12.03 -13.31
N LEU A 113 7.33 -12.57 -12.41
CA LEU A 113 8.76 -12.80 -12.65
C LEU A 113 8.99 -13.81 -13.78
N ASP A 114 8.21 -14.89 -13.84
CA ASP A 114 8.30 -15.86 -14.94
C ASP A 114 8.08 -15.19 -16.30
N VAL A 115 7.16 -14.23 -16.39
CA VAL A 115 6.91 -13.45 -17.61
C VAL A 115 8.09 -12.53 -17.94
N VAL A 116 8.68 -11.87 -16.95
CA VAL A 116 9.85 -10.99 -17.13
C VAL A 116 11.08 -11.80 -17.56
N ASP A 117 11.28 -12.99 -16.98
CA ASP A 117 12.45 -13.84 -17.26
C ASP A 117 12.36 -14.65 -18.57
N ALA A 118 11.14 -14.89 -19.06
CA ALA A 118 10.91 -15.75 -20.23
C ALA A 118 11.39 -15.17 -21.58
N LYS A 119 11.85 -13.91 -21.65
CA LYS A 119 12.16 -13.14 -22.89
C LYS A 119 11.05 -13.22 -23.94
N PRO A 120 10.80 -12.19 -24.76
CA PRO A 120 9.54 -12.00 -25.45
C PRO A 120 9.23 -13.10 -26.47
N PHE A 121 8.61 -14.18 -26.05
CA PHE A 121 7.85 -15.07 -26.89
C PHE A 121 6.40 -15.05 -26.39
N PHE A 122 5.56 -14.42 -27.13
CA PHE A 122 4.13 -14.23 -26.99
C PHE A 122 3.41 -15.26 -26.11
N CYS A 123 2.99 -14.85 -24.90
CA CYS A 123 1.83 -15.45 -24.24
C CYS A 123 1.15 -14.42 -23.32
N PRO A 124 -0.05 -13.95 -23.63
CA PRO A 124 -0.86 -13.19 -22.70
C PRO A 124 -1.35 -14.13 -21.59
N GLY A 125 -0.77 -14.05 -20.41
CA GLY A 125 -1.13 -14.88 -19.25
C GLY A 125 -1.53 -14.03 -18.04
N PRO A 126 -2.06 -14.66 -16.97
CA PRO A 126 -2.54 -14.00 -15.76
C PRO A 126 -1.49 -13.13 -15.05
N GLY A 127 -0.18 -13.36 -15.31
CA GLY A 127 0.91 -12.56 -14.78
C GLY A 127 0.95 -11.12 -15.33
N ILE A 128 0.54 -10.92 -16.60
CA ILE A 128 0.46 -9.58 -17.20
C ILE A 128 -0.68 -8.77 -16.60
N GLU A 129 -1.82 -9.38 -16.28
CA GLU A 129 -2.91 -8.69 -15.61
C GLU A 129 -2.53 -8.25 -14.19
N PHE A 130 -1.79 -9.09 -13.47
CA PHE A 130 -1.23 -8.72 -12.17
C PHE A 130 -0.35 -7.48 -12.26
N LEU A 131 0.57 -7.45 -13.22
CA LEU A 131 1.47 -6.33 -13.42
C LEU A 131 0.74 -5.05 -13.83
N LYS A 132 -0.27 -5.14 -14.70
CA LYS A 132 -1.14 -4.01 -15.04
C LYS A 132 -1.86 -3.43 -13.82
N HIS A 133 -2.31 -4.28 -12.90
CA HIS A 133 -2.99 -3.84 -11.69
C HIS A 133 -2.04 -3.33 -10.61
N LEU A 134 -0.83 -3.89 -10.51
CA LEU A 134 0.15 -3.49 -9.51
C LEU A 134 0.82 -2.17 -9.89
N VAL A 135 1.10 -1.96 -11.16
CA VAL A 135 2.06 -0.95 -11.64
C VAL A 135 1.44 0.02 -12.67
N GLY A 136 0.26 -0.28 -13.22
CA GLY A 136 -0.51 0.63 -14.09
C GLY A 136 -0.03 0.76 -15.53
N GLY A 137 0.92 -0.07 -15.99
CA GLY A 137 1.48 -0.05 -17.36
C GLY A 137 1.39 -1.39 -18.08
N ALA A 138 1.50 -1.36 -19.40
CA ALA A 138 1.40 -2.52 -20.28
C ALA A 138 2.64 -2.75 -21.18
N ASP A 139 3.65 -1.88 -21.09
CA ASP A 139 4.85 -1.94 -21.91
C ASP A 139 5.89 -2.87 -21.30
N TYR A 140 6.64 -3.58 -22.16
CA TYR A 140 7.64 -4.57 -21.76
C TYR A 140 8.77 -3.97 -20.91
N ASP A 141 9.24 -2.77 -21.24
CA ASP A 141 10.28 -2.06 -20.49
C ASP A 141 9.84 -1.80 -19.04
N TYR A 142 8.55 -1.53 -18.87
CA TYR A 142 7.93 -1.33 -17.56
C TYR A 142 7.85 -2.62 -16.73
N LEU A 143 7.71 -3.78 -17.38
CA LEU A 143 7.75 -5.08 -16.73
C LEU A 143 9.15 -5.42 -16.22
N GLU A 144 10.18 -5.10 -16.99
CA GLU A 144 11.59 -5.30 -16.61
C GLU A 144 11.96 -4.40 -15.42
N ASP A 145 11.53 -3.14 -15.42
CA ASP A 145 11.71 -2.18 -14.33
C ASP A 145 10.99 -2.64 -13.05
N SER A 146 9.86 -3.35 -13.17
CA SER A 146 9.08 -3.88 -12.03
C SER A 146 9.69 -5.11 -11.36
N ARG A 147 10.79 -5.68 -11.88
CA ARG A 147 11.43 -6.87 -11.31
C ARG A 147 11.73 -6.73 -9.81
N GLY A 148 12.16 -5.53 -9.38
CA GLY A 148 12.50 -5.26 -7.99
C GLY A 148 11.32 -5.44 -7.05
N VAL A 149 10.19 -4.82 -7.34
CA VAL A 149 8.99 -4.93 -6.51
C VAL A 149 8.37 -6.36 -6.57
N LEU A 150 8.48 -7.05 -7.72
CA LEU A 150 8.01 -8.43 -7.83
C LEU A 150 8.80 -9.38 -6.94
N VAL A 151 10.13 -9.26 -6.92
CA VAL A 151 10.99 -10.06 -6.03
C VAL A 151 10.64 -9.80 -4.57
N ASP A 152 10.41 -8.55 -4.20
CA ASP A 152 10.04 -8.16 -2.84
C ASP A 152 8.66 -8.69 -2.41
N LEU A 153 7.73 -8.89 -3.37
CA LEU A 153 6.37 -9.38 -3.13
C LEU A 153 6.21 -10.90 -3.29
N LEU A 154 7.28 -11.64 -3.52
CA LEU A 154 7.24 -13.11 -3.46
C LEU A 154 6.71 -13.57 -2.09
N PRO A 155 6.06 -14.75 -2.03
CA PRO A 155 5.61 -15.31 -0.76
C PRO A 155 6.71 -15.25 0.30
N ALA A 156 6.35 -14.79 1.51
CA ALA A 156 7.28 -14.62 2.61
C ALA A 156 7.97 -15.95 2.93
N GLY A 157 9.28 -15.95 2.79
CA GLY A 157 10.14 -17.11 2.99
C GLY A 157 11.52 -16.69 3.50
N SER A 158 12.37 -17.65 3.86
CA SER A 158 13.69 -17.34 4.40
C SER A 158 14.50 -16.50 3.40
N GLY A 159 15.00 -15.37 3.85
CA GLY A 159 15.89 -14.50 3.09
C GLY A 159 15.21 -13.45 2.22
N ASN A 160 13.87 -13.35 2.16
CA ASN A 160 13.23 -12.25 1.44
C ASN A 160 12.85 -11.09 2.36
N VAL A 161 12.62 -9.92 1.75
CA VAL A 161 12.34 -8.67 2.47
C VAL A 161 11.05 -8.74 3.30
N LEU A 162 10.02 -9.43 2.83
CA LEU A 162 8.78 -9.59 3.59
C LEU A 162 8.97 -10.43 4.84
N SER A 163 9.75 -11.52 4.76
CA SER A 163 10.08 -12.33 5.93
C SER A 163 10.82 -11.51 6.98
N TRP A 164 11.76 -10.69 6.55
CA TRP A 164 12.47 -9.77 7.45
C TRP A 164 11.51 -8.72 8.04
N LEU A 165 10.70 -8.05 7.22
CA LEU A 165 9.74 -7.02 7.65
C LEU A 165 8.74 -7.56 8.67
N ASN A 166 8.27 -8.80 8.48
CA ASN A 166 7.29 -9.44 9.33
C ASN A 166 7.83 -9.80 10.73
N GLN A 167 9.14 -9.83 10.90
CA GLN A 167 9.81 -10.04 12.18
C GLN A 167 10.14 -8.73 12.92
N GLN A 168 10.05 -7.58 12.24
CA GLN A 168 10.37 -6.31 12.86
C GLN A 168 9.28 -5.85 13.83
N PRO A 169 9.64 -5.20 14.95
CA PRO A 169 8.66 -4.59 15.84
C PRO A 169 7.96 -3.42 15.12
N HIS A 170 6.65 -3.36 15.29
CA HIS A 170 5.82 -2.26 14.77
C HIS A 170 5.34 -1.37 15.91
N PRO A 171 5.16 -0.06 15.70
CA PRO A 171 4.71 0.87 16.74
C PRO A 171 3.32 0.52 17.26
N ALA A 172 3.02 0.96 18.49
CA ALA A 172 1.71 0.80 19.12
C ALA A 172 0.75 1.88 18.60
N ILE A 173 0.16 1.63 17.43
CA ILE A 173 -0.85 2.49 16.77
C ILE A 173 -2.09 1.67 16.43
N ALA A 174 -3.14 2.31 15.94
CA ALA A 174 -4.31 1.59 15.41
C ALA A 174 -3.98 0.95 14.04
N TYR A 175 -4.33 -0.33 13.88
CA TYR A 175 -4.14 -1.08 12.62
C TYR A 175 -5.47 -1.59 12.10
N TYR A 176 -5.73 -1.35 10.82
CA TYR A 176 -6.88 -1.88 10.09
C TYR A 176 -6.41 -2.61 8.84
N ALA A 177 -6.95 -3.80 8.62
CA ALA A 177 -6.75 -4.57 7.41
C ALA A 177 -8.09 -4.81 6.71
N VAL A 178 -8.25 -4.25 5.52
CA VAL A 178 -9.39 -4.51 4.65
C VAL A 178 -9.05 -5.68 3.75
N VAL A 179 -9.61 -6.83 4.08
CA VAL A 179 -9.37 -8.10 3.40
C VAL A 179 -10.45 -8.33 2.36
N ARG A 180 -10.05 -8.61 1.13
CA ARG A 180 -10.94 -9.03 0.05
C ARG A 180 -11.36 -10.48 0.28
N ASN A 181 -12.64 -10.73 0.20
CA ASN A 181 -13.19 -12.08 0.34
C ASN A 181 -14.26 -12.29 -0.73
N THR A 182 -13.83 -12.73 -1.90
CA THR A 182 -14.76 -12.98 -3.00
C THR A 182 -15.51 -14.30 -2.77
N PRO A 183 -16.74 -14.48 -3.31
CA PRO A 183 -17.52 -15.70 -3.13
C PRO A 183 -16.82 -16.99 -3.62
N LEU A 184 -15.80 -16.86 -4.47
CA LEU A 184 -15.09 -17.97 -5.10
C LEU A 184 -13.70 -18.23 -4.53
N ALA A 185 -13.15 -17.30 -3.70
CA ALA A 185 -11.82 -17.45 -3.13
C ALA A 185 -11.68 -16.66 -1.82
N ALA A 186 -10.96 -17.23 -0.87
CA ALA A 186 -10.48 -16.50 0.32
C ALA A 186 -9.38 -15.52 -0.10
N GLY A 187 -9.74 -14.28 -0.33
CA GLY A 187 -8.91 -13.24 -0.94
C GLY A 187 -9.49 -12.73 -2.26
N ASP A 188 -8.67 -12.02 -3.02
CA ASP A 188 -8.96 -11.65 -4.40
C ASP A 188 -8.12 -12.49 -5.39
N ASN A 189 -8.25 -12.21 -6.69
CA ASN A 189 -7.52 -12.97 -7.72
C ASN A 189 -5.99 -12.70 -7.72
N ILE A 190 -5.52 -11.74 -6.96
CA ILE A 190 -4.14 -11.24 -6.95
C ILE A 190 -3.45 -11.56 -5.62
N VAL A 191 -4.10 -11.27 -4.49
CA VAL A 191 -3.55 -11.46 -3.15
C VAL A 191 -4.44 -12.41 -2.35
N PRO A 192 -3.92 -13.53 -1.85
CA PRO A 192 -4.67 -14.43 -0.97
C PRO A 192 -5.13 -13.71 0.30
N GLY A 193 -6.33 -14.02 0.80
CA GLY A 193 -6.91 -13.37 1.98
C GLY A 193 -6.04 -13.49 3.22
N PHE A 194 -5.38 -14.63 3.42
CA PHE A 194 -4.46 -14.81 4.54
C PHE A 194 -3.25 -13.86 4.46
N SER A 195 -2.82 -13.48 3.25
CA SER A 195 -1.73 -12.53 3.06
C SER A 195 -2.17 -11.08 3.27
N GLN A 196 -3.46 -10.79 3.11
CA GLN A 196 -4.03 -9.46 3.34
C GLN A 196 -4.29 -9.20 4.84
N ASP A 197 -4.50 -10.24 5.65
CA ASP A 197 -4.78 -10.11 7.08
C ASP A 197 -3.48 -9.88 7.87
N LEU A 198 -3.33 -8.66 8.39
CA LEU A 198 -2.19 -8.26 9.21
C LEU A 198 -2.06 -9.05 10.53
N ASN A 199 -3.10 -9.72 11.03
CA ASN A 199 -2.98 -10.60 12.19
C ASN A 199 -2.13 -11.84 11.90
N ASN A 200 -1.88 -12.17 10.64
CA ASN A 200 -0.96 -13.24 10.24
C ASN A 200 0.51 -12.79 10.24
N VAL A 201 0.78 -11.51 10.49
CA VAL A 201 2.13 -11.00 10.76
C VAL A 201 2.44 -11.19 12.25
N PRO A 202 3.47 -11.97 12.63
CA PRO A 202 3.70 -12.37 14.02
C PRO A 202 3.75 -11.21 15.02
N THR A 203 4.36 -10.09 14.64
CA THR A 203 4.52 -8.90 15.50
C THR A 203 3.25 -8.06 15.65
N LEU A 204 2.24 -8.30 14.80
CA LEU A 204 0.95 -7.61 14.80
C LEU A 204 -0.24 -8.50 15.18
N GLN A 205 0.01 -9.78 15.44
CA GLN A 205 -1.03 -10.74 15.79
C GLN A 205 -1.88 -10.26 16.98
N GLY A 206 -3.20 -10.26 16.80
CA GLY A 206 -4.18 -9.83 17.80
C GLY A 206 -4.27 -8.31 18.02
N LYS A 207 -3.57 -7.51 17.23
CA LYS A 207 -3.54 -6.03 17.33
C LYS A 207 -4.29 -5.33 16.22
N VAL A 208 -4.84 -6.07 15.26
CA VAL A 208 -5.39 -5.53 14.01
C VAL A 208 -6.90 -5.74 13.95
N THR A 209 -7.64 -4.69 13.64
CA THR A 209 -9.04 -4.77 13.27
C THR A 209 -9.15 -5.19 11.81
N VAL A 210 -9.77 -6.34 11.55
CA VAL A 210 -9.95 -6.87 10.19
C VAL A 210 -11.37 -6.60 9.72
N LEU A 211 -11.49 -6.06 8.52
CA LEU A 211 -12.74 -5.80 7.83
C LEU A 211 -12.77 -6.58 6.51
N TYR A 212 -13.84 -7.32 6.27
CA TYR A 212 -13.98 -8.12 5.05
C TYR A 212 -14.89 -7.44 4.04
N THR A 213 -14.47 -7.42 2.77
CA THR A 213 -15.27 -6.86 1.67
C THR A 213 -15.38 -7.86 0.51
N PRO A 214 -16.55 -7.99 -0.14
CA PRO A 214 -16.75 -8.89 -1.28
C PRO A 214 -16.25 -8.30 -2.60
N SER A 215 -15.26 -7.41 -2.55
CA SER A 215 -14.72 -6.72 -3.73
C SER A 215 -13.51 -7.45 -4.30
N GLY A 216 -13.22 -7.23 -5.59
CA GLY A 216 -11.95 -7.63 -6.19
C GLY A 216 -10.78 -6.76 -5.75
N HIS A 217 -9.61 -6.96 -6.37
CA HIS A 217 -8.37 -6.28 -5.97
C HIS A 217 -8.42 -4.77 -6.13
N VAL A 218 -9.02 -4.28 -7.22
CA VAL A 218 -9.02 -2.86 -7.59
C VAL A 218 -9.91 -2.06 -6.63
N LEU A 219 -9.44 -0.86 -6.29
CA LEU A 219 -10.23 0.09 -5.49
C LEU A 219 -11.53 0.47 -6.19
N ASN A 220 -12.60 0.58 -5.43
CA ASN A 220 -13.93 0.94 -5.91
C ASN A 220 -14.61 1.94 -4.96
N PRO A 221 -15.75 2.53 -5.31
CA PRO A 221 -16.43 3.52 -4.47
C PRO A 221 -16.79 3.03 -3.06
N GLN A 222 -17.05 1.73 -2.87
CA GLN A 222 -17.37 1.15 -1.56
C GLN A 222 -16.16 1.21 -0.59
N ASP A 223 -14.93 1.17 -1.12
CA ASP A 223 -13.73 1.37 -0.31
C ASP A 223 -13.67 2.78 0.27
N GLY A 224 -14.16 3.77 -0.47
CA GLY A 224 -14.29 5.14 0.03
C GLY A 224 -15.28 5.25 1.18
N VAL A 225 -16.41 4.56 1.11
CA VAL A 225 -17.40 4.49 2.20
C VAL A 225 -16.79 3.85 3.45
N LEU A 226 -16.12 2.71 3.26
CA LEU A 226 -15.49 1.97 4.37
C LEU A 226 -14.36 2.77 5.01
N LEU A 227 -13.49 3.37 4.19
CA LEU A 227 -12.41 4.22 4.67
C LEU A 227 -12.97 5.40 5.48
N ALA A 228 -14.02 6.07 4.97
CA ALA A 228 -14.68 7.15 5.68
C ALA A 228 -15.25 6.69 7.05
N GLY A 229 -15.87 5.50 7.10
CA GLY A 229 -16.37 4.91 8.34
C GLY A 229 -15.27 4.58 9.36
N ILE A 230 -14.08 4.17 8.92
CA ILE A 230 -12.92 3.98 9.81
C ILE A 230 -12.44 5.34 10.35
N LEU A 231 -12.36 6.34 9.49
CA LEU A 231 -11.87 7.69 9.86
C LEU A 231 -12.81 8.43 10.80
N ASP A 232 -14.12 8.21 10.72
CA ASP A 232 -15.12 8.83 11.63
C ASP A 232 -14.99 8.31 13.08
N ASN A 233 -14.35 7.15 13.29
CA ASN A 233 -14.14 6.53 14.59
C ASN A 233 -12.69 6.67 15.11
N SER A 234 -11.91 7.59 14.54
CA SER A 234 -10.46 7.74 14.80
C SER A 234 -10.13 8.87 15.78
#